data_a6603ea8c81ac7e77ee21d5ca832a246
#
_entry.id   a6603ea8c81ac7e77ee21d5ca832a246
#
_cell.length_a   1.000
_cell.length_b   1.000
_cell.length_c   1.000
_cell.angle_alpha   90.00
_cell.angle_beta   90.00
_cell.angle_gamma   90.00
#
_symmetry.space_group_name_H-M   'P 1'
#
loop_
_entity.id
_entity.type
_entity.pdbx_description
1 polymer ?
#
loop_
_entity_poly.entity_id
_entity_poly.type
_entity_poly.pdbx_seq_one_letter_code
_entity_poly.pdbx_strand_id
1 'polypeptide(L)'
;MGIALSKLIAALFTGSIAMWAETLHSFSDTFNQILILIGIKTSSKAASERHPFGQGKEQFFWSFIVATMIFGISGILSVQQGIGTIFGKVHHIENINISYVILAISAVFEGNALRVALNSFEQTIKSRGEKVSFKTLTKEFRESKDPSILTVIVEDSAALFGIAIAGTGILLSQTTGNIIYDGIGSLGIGAILMVFAFFLARENKALLIGEAISRKEYKIINEQVLQIPEVNRVISLRTMHFAAEDVLVAMDVSLIDGLNTDQIESVIDDIEQKVKHVIPYINPTKIYVEVEQDSCRINFRKKRGKYSYRDKDKKIL
;
A
#
# COMPACT_ATOMS: atom_id res chain seq x y z
N MET A 1 21.86 3.39 2.14
CA MET A 1 23.17 2.94 1.65
C MET A 1 24.22 2.83 2.76
N GLY A 2 24.48 3.86 3.61
CA GLY A 2 25.48 3.77 4.69
C GLY A 2 25.23 2.64 5.70
N ILE A 3 23.96 2.46 6.14
CA ILE A 3 23.56 1.38 7.07
C ILE A 3 23.75 0.01 6.40
N ALA A 4 23.37 -0.16 5.13
CA ALA A 4 23.54 -1.40 4.41
C ALA A 4 25.04 -1.79 4.33
N LEU A 5 25.91 -0.81 4.06
CA LEU A 5 27.36 -1.03 4.00
C LEU A 5 27.93 -1.38 5.40
N SER A 6 27.49 -0.72 6.47
CA SER A 6 27.94 -1.04 7.83
C SER A 6 27.48 -2.43 8.28
N LYS A 7 26.25 -2.84 7.94
CA LYS A 7 25.76 -4.22 8.15
C LYS A 7 26.56 -5.25 7.36
N LEU A 8 26.93 -4.94 6.11
CA LEU A 8 27.78 -5.80 5.27
C LEU A 8 29.15 -6.01 5.95
N ILE A 9 29.78 -4.93 6.39
CA ILE A 9 31.06 -5.00 7.11
C ILE A 9 30.94 -5.89 8.36
N ALA A 10 29.88 -5.69 9.16
CA ALA A 10 29.64 -6.54 10.33
C ALA A 10 29.45 -8.01 9.93
N ALA A 11 28.65 -8.30 8.92
CA ALA A 11 28.41 -9.66 8.46
C ALA A 11 29.73 -10.37 8.02
N LEU A 12 30.60 -9.65 7.32
CA LEU A 12 31.90 -10.15 6.88
C LEU A 12 32.86 -10.40 8.05
N PHE A 13 32.89 -9.50 9.04
CA PHE A 13 33.80 -9.65 10.20
C PHE A 13 33.30 -10.63 11.26
N THR A 14 32.01 -10.84 11.37
CA THR A 14 31.42 -11.70 12.40
C THR A 14 31.03 -13.08 11.92
N GLY A 15 30.82 -13.24 10.60
CA GLY A 15 30.33 -14.50 10.00
C GLY A 15 28.90 -14.84 10.38
N SER A 16 28.14 -13.94 11.05
CA SER A 16 26.75 -14.18 11.42
C SER A 16 25.84 -14.19 10.19
N ILE A 17 25.06 -15.27 10.06
CA ILE A 17 24.11 -15.45 8.96
C ILE A 17 22.89 -14.52 9.14
N ALA A 18 22.49 -14.27 10.39
CA ALA A 18 21.43 -13.28 10.64
C ALA A 18 21.88 -11.87 10.26
N MET A 19 23.16 -11.50 10.45
CA MET A 19 23.72 -10.24 9.96
C MET A 19 23.75 -10.17 8.43
N TRP A 20 23.98 -11.28 7.73
CA TRP A 20 23.87 -11.36 6.28
C TRP A 20 22.43 -11.15 5.81
N ALA A 21 21.44 -11.76 6.49
CA ALA A 21 20.02 -11.55 6.21
C ALA A 21 19.63 -10.05 6.36
N GLU A 22 20.08 -9.41 7.45
CA GLU A 22 19.88 -8.00 7.71
C GLU A 22 20.58 -7.10 6.67
N THR A 23 21.74 -7.52 6.19
CA THR A 23 22.46 -6.81 5.11
C THR A 23 21.66 -6.85 3.80
N LEU A 24 21.19 -8.03 3.41
CA LEU A 24 20.37 -8.21 2.21
C LEU A 24 19.07 -7.39 2.29
N HIS A 25 18.44 -7.36 3.46
CA HIS A 25 17.27 -6.52 3.71
C HIS A 25 17.58 -5.03 3.48
N SER A 26 18.61 -4.48 4.11
CA SER A 26 18.96 -3.06 3.97
C SER A 26 19.44 -2.66 2.56
N PHE A 27 20.04 -3.56 1.80
CA PHE A 27 20.30 -3.33 0.38
C PHE A 27 19.00 -3.28 -0.42
N SER A 28 18.08 -4.22 -0.19
CA SER A 28 16.78 -4.22 -0.85
C SER A 28 16.00 -2.93 -0.55
N ASP A 29 16.00 -2.45 0.69
CA ASP A 29 15.32 -1.19 1.07
C ASP A 29 15.89 0.00 0.29
N THR A 30 17.21 0.06 0.13
CA THR A 30 17.84 1.12 -0.67
C THR A 30 17.38 1.07 -2.14
N PHE A 31 17.31 -0.13 -2.74
CA PHE A 31 16.79 -0.30 -4.10
C PHE A 31 15.30 0.04 -4.18
N ASN A 32 14.52 -0.37 -3.19
CA ASN A 32 13.09 -0.09 -3.12
C ASN A 32 12.81 1.41 -3.11
N GLN A 33 13.55 2.18 -2.32
CA GLN A 33 13.43 3.64 -2.28
C GLN A 33 13.71 4.28 -3.66
N ILE A 34 14.70 3.79 -4.39
CA ILE A 34 14.99 4.25 -5.76
C ILE A 34 13.80 3.93 -6.70
N LEU A 35 13.27 2.73 -6.64
CA LEU A 35 12.14 2.32 -7.49
C LEU A 35 10.86 3.08 -7.15
N ILE A 36 10.58 3.34 -5.87
CA ILE A 36 9.46 4.18 -5.44
C ILE A 36 9.60 5.60 -5.99
N LEU A 37 10.80 6.20 -5.92
CA LEU A 37 11.06 7.53 -6.50
C LEU A 37 10.86 7.55 -8.01
N ILE A 38 11.26 6.50 -8.73
CA ILE A 38 10.99 6.33 -10.15
C ILE A 38 9.47 6.26 -10.39
N GLY A 39 8.75 5.49 -9.57
CA GLY A 39 7.30 5.37 -9.62
C GLY A 39 6.59 6.71 -9.44
N ILE A 40 6.97 7.48 -8.43
CA ILE A 40 6.42 8.82 -8.17
C ILE A 40 6.72 9.76 -9.35
N LYS A 41 7.94 9.78 -9.86
CA LYS A 41 8.34 10.64 -10.98
C LYS A 41 7.64 10.27 -12.29
N THR A 42 7.44 8.98 -12.55
CA THR A 42 6.76 8.52 -13.77
C THR A 42 5.25 8.72 -13.68
N SER A 43 4.65 8.49 -12.51
CA SER A 43 3.21 8.67 -12.29
C SER A 43 2.76 10.13 -12.43
N SER A 44 3.62 11.09 -12.16
CA SER A 44 3.32 12.53 -12.27
C SER A 44 3.33 13.08 -13.70
N LYS A 45 3.63 12.24 -14.71
CA LYS A 45 3.57 12.66 -16.11
C LYS A 45 2.13 12.96 -16.54
N ALA A 46 1.97 14.10 -17.24
CA ALA A 46 0.69 14.55 -17.75
C ALA A 46 0.06 13.56 -18.73
N ALA A 47 -1.26 13.67 -18.91
CA ALA A 47 -1.99 12.95 -19.93
C ALA A 47 -1.43 13.23 -21.35
N SER A 48 -1.46 12.23 -22.20
CA SER A 48 -0.99 12.29 -23.58
C SER A 48 -1.92 11.48 -24.47
N GLU A 49 -1.81 11.61 -25.79
CA GLU A 49 -2.61 10.79 -26.71
C GLU A 49 -2.48 9.28 -26.47
N ARG A 50 -1.29 8.82 -26.07
CA ARG A 50 -1.03 7.41 -25.76
C ARG A 50 -1.56 6.99 -24.39
N HIS A 51 -1.60 7.92 -23.42
CA HIS A 51 -2.10 7.70 -22.06
C HIS A 51 -3.08 8.81 -21.68
N PRO A 52 -4.33 8.75 -22.19
CA PRO A 52 -5.30 9.84 -22.07
C PRO A 52 -5.67 10.18 -20.62
N PHE A 53 -5.60 9.21 -19.70
CA PHE A 53 -5.86 9.42 -18.28
C PHE A 53 -4.61 9.69 -17.44
N GLY A 54 -3.45 9.91 -18.09
CA GLY A 54 -2.16 10.06 -17.41
C GLY A 54 -1.50 8.72 -17.09
N GLN A 55 -0.38 8.78 -16.37
CA GLN A 55 0.42 7.60 -16.02
C GLN A 55 0.39 7.29 -14.51
N GLY A 56 -0.65 7.70 -13.79
CA GLY A 56 -0.74 7.54 -12.33
C GLY A 56 -0.56 6.10 -11.83
N LYS A 57 -0.97 5.10 -12.60
CA LYS A 57 -0.79 3.66 -12.26
C LYS A 57 0.66 3.19 -12.23
N GLU A 58 1.60 3.95 -12.78
CA GLU A 58 3.04 3.67 -12.67
C GLU A 58 3.50 3.57 -11.21
N GLN A 59 2.94 4.39 -10.31
CA GLN A 59 3.24 4.32 -8.88
C GLN A 59 2.89 2.94 -8.31
N PHE A 60 1.73 2.40 -8.65
CA PHE A 60 1.29 1.07 -8.19
C PHE A 60 2.13 -0.06 -8.79
N PHE A 61 2.52 0.09 -10.07
CA PHE A 61 3.38 -0.87 -10.74
C PHE A 61 4.76 -0.95 -10.09
N TRP A 62 5.41 0.19 -9.86
CA TRP A 62 6.74 0.21 -9.22
C TRP A 62 6.69 -0.29 -7.78
N SER A 63 5.64 0.05 -7.02
CA SER A 63 5.42 -0.49 -5.67
C SER A 63 5.19 -2.01 -5.67
N PHE A 64 4.55 -2.56 -6.71
CA PHE A 64 4.42 -4.01 -6.90
C PHE A 64 5.77 -4.67 -7.19
N ILE A 65 6.63 -4.03 -8.00
CA ILE A 65 8.01 -4.50 -8.27
C ILE A 65 8.83 -4.51 -6.97
N VAL A 66 8.73 -3.44 -6.15
CA VAL A 66 9.36 -3.36 -4.83
C VAL A 66 8.97 -4.56 -3.97
N ALA A 67 7.67 -4.82 -3.81
CA ALA A 67 7.18 -5.98 -3.04
C ALA A 67 7.75 -7.31 -3.55
N THR A 68 7.83 -7.49 -4.88
CA THR A 68 8.39 -8.70 -5.50
C THR A 68 9.89 -8.84 -5.24
N MET A 69 10.64 -7.74 -5.27
CA MET A 69 12.07 -7.72 -4.97
C MET A 69 12.35 -8.07 -3.50
N ILE A 70 11.57 -7.53 -2.55
CA ILE A 70 11.67 -7.92 -1.13
C ILE A 70 11.49 -9.43 -0.99
N PHE A 71 10.45 -10.00 -1.63
CA PHE A 71 10.21 -11.44 -1.62
C PHE A 71 11.36 -12.22 -2.25
N GLY A 72 11.75 -11.86 -3.50
CA GLY A 72 12.69 -12.64 -4.28
C GLY A 72 14.13 -12.58 -3.78
N ILE A 73 14.58 -11.38 -3.36
CA ILE A 73 15.99 -11.16 -3.00
C ILE A 73 16.20 -11.40 -1.50
N SER A 74 15.50 -10.66 -0.64
CA SER A 74 15.76 -10.70 0.80
C SER A 74 15.15 -11.92 1.47
N GLY A 75 13.84 -12.19 1.20
CA GLY A 75 13.11 -13.26 1.88
C GLY A 75 13.66 -14.64 1.56
N ILE A 76 13.72 -14.99 0.27
CA ILE A 76 14.17 -16.32 -0.18
C ILE A 76 15.63 -16.55 0.18
N LEU A 77 16.52 -15.56 -0.04
CA LEU A 77 17.94 -15.73 0.29
C LEU A 77 18.16 -15.88 1.80
N SER A 78 17.44 -15.12 2.64
CA SER A 78 17.51 -15.24 4.09
C SER A 78 17.04 -16.63 4.57
N VAL A 79 15.96 -17.16 4.00
CA VAL A 79 15.49 -18.51 4.28
C VAL A 79 16.53 -19.55 3.83
N GLN A 80 17.05 -19.43 2.62
CA GLN A 80 18.08 -20.35 2.09
C GLN A 80 19.33 -20.36 2.97
N GLN A 81 19.81 -19.21 3.42
CA GLN A 81 20.95 -19.10 4.32
C GLN A 81 20.66 -19.71 5.69
N GLY A 82 19.49 -19.45 6.26
CA GLY A 82 19.07 -20.06 7.54
C GLY A 82 19.00 -21.57 7.49
N ILE A 83 18.40 -22.14 6.44
CA ILE A 83 18.38 -23.61 6.20
C ILE A 83 19.80 -24.14 6.06
N GLY A 84 20.65 -23.48 5.26
CA GLY A 84 22.04 -23.87 5.06
C GLY A 84 22.84 -23.91 6.37
N THR A 85 22.57 -23.00 7.30
CA THR A 85 23.23 -22.94 8.62
C THR A 85 22.75 -24.08 9.55
N ILE A 86 21.46 -24.40 9.52
CA ILE A 86 20.89 -25.46 10.38
C ILE A 86 21.36 -26.84 9.96
N PHE A 87 21.45 -27.11 8.66
CA PHE A 87 21.79 -28.44 8.09
C PHE A 87 23.21 -28.50 7.53
N GLY A 88 23.96 -27.43 7.53
CA GLY A 88 25.28 -27.29 6.91
C GLY A 88 26.46 -27.28 7.88
N LYS A 89 27.58 -26.74 7.39
CA LYS A 89 28.81 -26.63 8.18
C LYS A 89 28.69 -25.55 9.25
N VAL A 90 29.20 -25.84 10.44
CA VAL A 90 29.29 -24.93 11.55
C VAL A 90 30.26 -23.80 11.21
N HIS A 91 29.78 -22.55 11.21
CA HIS A 91 30.59 -21.34 11.21
C HIS A 91 30.64 -20.79 12.63
N HIS A 92 31.78 -20.32 13.08
CA HIS A 92 31.88 -19.62 14.36
C HIS A 92 31.57 -18.15 14.15
N ILE A 93 30.70 -17.59 15.00
CA ILE A 93 30.44 -16.13 15.02
C ILE A 93 31.58 -15.49 15.83
N GLU A 94 32.35 -14.64 15.15
CA GLU A 94 33.43 -13.87 15.77
C GLU A 94 33.02 -12.40 16.00
N ASN A 95 33.73 -11.71 16.89
CA ASN A 95 33.56 -10.26 17.11
C ASN A 95 32.11 -9.80 17.32
N ILE A 96 31.31 -10.53 18.05
CA ILE A 96 29.86 -10.37 18.25
C ILE A 96 29.49 -8.94 18.66
N ASN A 97 30.36 -8.24 19.42
CA ASN A 97 30.15 -6.85 19.83
C ASN A 97 29.94 -5.90 18.64
N ILE A 98 30.58 -6.17 17.50
CA ILE A 98 30.43 -5.38 16.28
C ILE A 98 28.99 -5.51 15.77
N SER A 99 28.46 -6.73 15.74
CA SER A 99 27.06 -6.97 15.34
C SER A 99 26.08 -6.19 16.22
N TYR A 100 26.24 -6.23 17.55
CA TYR A 100 25.34 -5.51 18.46
C TYR A 100 25.40 -4.00 18.29
N VAL A 101 26.59 -3.42 18.12
CA VAL A 101 26.74 -1.98 17.90
C VAL A 101 26.04 -1.57 16.60
N ILE A 102 26.22 -2.34 15.53
CA ILE A 102 25.61 -2.02 14.23
C ILE A 102 24.10 -2.24 14.27
N LEU A 103 23.60 -3.32 14.90
CA LEU A 103 22.18 -3.54 15.09
C LEU A 103 21.53 -2.41 15.92
N ALA A 104 22.20 -1.96 17.00
CA ALA A 104 21.70 -0.85 17.81
C ALA A 104 21.62 0.47 17.01
N ILE A 105 22.67 0.79 16.25
CA ILE A 105 22.67 1.95 15.35
C ILE A 105 21.54 1.82 14.32
N SER A 106 21.40 0.66 13.67
CA SER A 106 20.35 0.41 12.72
C SER A 106 18.96 0.58 13.34
N ALA A 107 18.74 0.05 14.56
CA ALA A 107 17.45 0.18 15.25
C ALA A 107 17.07 1.66 15.50
N VAL A 108 18.05 2.52 15.80
CA VAL A 108 17.81 3.96 15.97
C VAL A 108 17.38 4.61 14.63
N PHE A 109 18.05 4.27 13.54
CA PHE A 109 17.71 4.84 12.22
C PHE A 109 16.36 4.35 11.72
N GLU A 110 16.10 3.03 11.73
CA GLU A 110 14.84 2.45 11.30
C GLU A 110 13.68 2.89 12.19
N GLY A 111 13.92 2.95 13.53
CA GLY A 111 12.94 3.45 14.48
C GLY A 111 12.58 4.92 14.26
N ASN A 112 13.56 5.76 13.88
CA ASN A 112 13.30 7.15 13.54
C ASN A 112 12.56 7.28 12.19
N ALA A 113 12.90 6.48 11.18
CA ALA A 113 12.23 6.45 9.90
C ALA A 113 10.75 6.03 10.08
N LEU A 114 10.49 4.93 10.81
CA LEU A 114 9.14 4.49 11.15
C LEU A 114 8.35 5.57 11.92
N ARG A 115 8.99 6.26 12.87
CA ARG A 115 8.35 7.36 13.61
C ARG A 115 7.92 8.49 12.68
N VAL A 116 8.78 8.88 11.72
CA VAL A 116 8.47 9.92 10.75
C VAL A 116 7.30 9.48 9.85
N ALA A 117 7.31 8.24 9.35
CA ALA A 117 6.25 7.69 8.53
C ALA A 117 4.91 7.63 9.28
N LEU A 118 4.90 7.16 10.54
CA LEU A 118 3.71 7.14 11.39
C LEU A 118 3.19 8.54 11.70
N ASN A 119 4.06 9.52 11.95
CA ASN A 119 3.65 10.89 12.17
C ASN A 119 2.96 11.51 10.93
N SER A 120 3.50 11.26 9.74
CA SER A 120 2.86 11.68 8.49
C SER A 120 1.48 11.05 8.33
N PHE A 121 1.36 9.78 8.65
CA PHE A 121 0.10 9.03 8.62
C PHE A 121 -0.92 9.58 9.64
N GLU A 122 -0.47 9.90 10.86
CA GLU A 122 -1.31 10.57 11.86
C GLU A 122 -1.79 11.95 11.41
N GLN A 123 -0.94 12.74 10.75
CA GLN A 123 -1.32 14.04 10.21
C GLN A 123 -2.45 13.92 9.18
N THR A 124 -2.42 12.90 8.34
CA THR A 124 -3.50 12.59 7.38
C THR A 124 -4.82 12.30 8.10
N ILE A 125 -4.79 11.55 9.22
CA ILE A 125 -5.99 11.28 10.02
C ILE A 125 -6.52 12.57 10.67
N LYS A 126 -5.62 13.38 11.24
CA LYS A 126 -5.97 14.65 11.89
C LYS A 126 -6.55 15.67 10.92
N SER A 127 -6.04 15.76 9.69
CA SER A 127 -6.57 16.66 8.65
C SER A 127 -8.01 16.32 8.25
N ARG A 128 -8.44 15.07 8.43
CA ARG A 128 -9.82 14.61 8.22
C ARG A 128 -10.72 14.81 9.45
N GLY A 129 -10.22 15.45 10.54
CA GLY A 129 -10.98 15.71 11.77
C GLY A 129 -11.23 14.47 12.62
N GLU A 130 -10.56 13.36 12.38
CA GLU A 130 -10.69 12.13 13.16
C GLU A 130 -9.70 12.11 14.34
N LYS A 131 -10.12 11.53 15.48
CA LYS A 131 -9.22 11.35 16.63
C LYS A 131 -8.25 10.21 16.37
N VAL A 132 -6.96 10.47 16.61
CA VAL A 132 -5.93 9.44 16.51
C VAL A 132 -6.11 8.43 17.64
N SER A 133 -6.35 7.19 17.27
CA SER A 133 -6.47 6.03 18.16
C SER A 133 -5.87 4.82 17.45
N PHE A 134 -5.41 3.82 18.19
CA PHE A 134 -4.92 2.57 17.60
C PHE A 134 -5.95 1.95 16.62
N LYS A 135 -7.23 2.01 16.97
CA LYS A 135 -8.32 1.54 16.10
C LYS A 135 -8.44 2.37 14.82
N THR A 136 -8.25 3.70 14.91
CA THR A 136 -8.30 4.60 13.75
C THR A 136 -7.07 4.40 12.86
N LEU A 137 -5.88 4.23 13.46
CA LEU A 137 -4.64 3.94 12.72
C LEU A 137 -4.74 2.63 11.94
N THR A 138 -5.20 1.54 12.57
CA THR A 138 -5.35 0.25 11.90
C THR A 138 -6.43 0.27 10.81
N LYS A 139 -7.49 1.05 11.01
CA LYS A 139 -8.52 1.26 9.99
C LYS A 139 -7.96 2.02 8.80
N GLU A 140 -7.30 3.16 9.05
CA GLU A 140 -6.69 3.98 8.01
C GLU A 140 -5.60 3.20 7.25
N PHE A 141 -4.77 2.41 7.94
CA PHE A 141 -3.79 1.53 7.31
C PHE A 141 -4.42 0.57 6.31
N ARG A 142 -5.61 0.05 6.60
CA ARG A 142 -6.38 -0.83 5.71
C ARG A 142 -7.06 -0.10 4.55
N GLU A 143 -7.45 1.15 4.78
CA GLU A 143 -8.22 1.96 3.82
C GLU A 143 -7.32 2.90 3.00
N SER A 144 -6.06 3.07 3.40
CA SER A 144 -5.09 3.91 2.67
C SER A 144 -4.85 3.39 1.27
N LYS A 145 -4.86 4.30 0.31
CA LYS A 145 -4.59 4.05 -1.11
C LYS A 145 -3.24 4.62 -1.56
N ASP A 146 -2.44 5.10 -0.60
CA ASP A 146 -1.06 5.50 -0.87
C ASP A 146 -0.10 4.32 -0.63
N PRO A 147 0.36 3.65 -1.70
CA PRO A 147 1.24 2.51 -1.58
C PRO A 147 2.62 2.90 -1.05
N SER A 148 3.06 4.15 -1.26
CA SER A 148 4.39 4.60 -0.85
C SER A 148 4.50 4.65 0.67
N ILE A 149 3.52 5.28 1.35
CA ILE A 149 3.49 5.35 2.82
C ILE A 149 3.33 3.96 3.43
N LEU A 150 2.43 3.14 2.87
CA LEU A 150 2.24 1.76 3.35
C LEU A 150 3.51 0.93 3.24
N THR A 151 4.23 1.04 2.11
CA THR A 151 5.49 0.33 1.89
C THR A 151 6.52 0.73 2.94
N VAL A 152 6.74 2.03 3.18
CA VAL A 152 7.70 2.52 4.18
C VAL A 152 7.35 2.01 5.58
N ILE A 153 6.09 2.11 6.03
CA ILE A 153 5.68 1.62 7.35
C ILE A 153 5.93 0.11 7.49
N VAL A 154 5.61 -0.67 6.45
CA VAL A 154 5.79 -2.12 6.47
C VAL A 154 7.27 -2.49 6.45
N GLU A 155 8.09 -1.82 5.61
CA GLU A 155 9.54 -2.06 5.50
C GLU A 155 10.26 -1.74 6.82
N ASP A 156 10.06 -0.54 7.38
CA ASP A 156 10.72 -0.12 8.62
C ASP A 156 10.27 -0.98 9.81
N SER A 157 9.00 -1.41 9.84
CA SER A 157 8.52 -2.36 10.85
C SER A 157 9.20 -3.72 10.70
N ALA A 158 9.32 -4.23 9.46
CA ALA A 158 10.03 -5.48 9.19
C ALA A 158 11.50 -5.40 9.60
N ALA A 159 12.16 -4.28 9.30
CA ALA A 159 13.54 -4.04 9.68
C ALA A 159 13.73 -4.09 11.21
N LEU A 160 12.87 -3.43 11.97
CA LEU A 160 12.95 -3.47 13.45
C LEU A 160 12.70 -4.87 14.02
N PHE A 161 11.75 -5.62 13.47
CA PHE A 161 11.54 -7.03 13.83
C PHE A 161 12.74 -7.89 13.44
N GLY A 162 13.32 -7.68 12.26
CA GLY A 162 14.53 -8.36 11.80
C GLY A 162 15.71 -8.11 12.72
N ILE A 163 15.95 -6.86 13.10
CA ILE A 163 17.01 -6.46 14.06
C ILE A 163 16.83 -7.17 15.41
N ALA A 164 15.60 -7.21 15.94
CA ALA A 164 15.31 -7.89 17.20
C ALA A 164 15.57 -9.41 17.11
N ILE A 165 15.18 -10.03 15.99
CA ILE A 165 15.41 -11.46 15.76
C ILE A 165 16.89 -11.74 15.55
N ALA A 166 17.61 -10.95 14.77
CA ALA A 166 19.05 -11.09 14.59
C ALA A 166 19.78 -10.97 15.90
N GLY A 167 19.50 -9.94 16.69
CA GLY A 167 20.11 -9.73 18.02
C GLY A 167 19.87 -10.89 18.99
N THR A 168 18.63 -11.41 19.04
CA THR A 168 18.30 -12.58 19.87
C THR A 168 18.92 -13.86 19.36
N GLY A 169 18.98 -14.10 18.06
CA GLY A 169 19.63 -15.25 17.45
C GLY A 169 21.12 -15.30 17.75
N ILE A 170 21.81 -14.15 17.60
CA ILE A 170 23.24 -14.00 17.94
C ILE A 170 23.46 -14.23 19.45
N LEU A 171 22.60 -13.67 20.32
CA LEU A 171 22.70 -13.83 21.78
C LEU A 171 22.57 -15.29 22.19
N LEU A 172 21.56 -15.98 21.67
CA LEU A 172 21.34 -17.40 21.97
C LEU A 172 22.48 -18.26 21.42
N SER A 173 22.99 -17.96 20.23
CA SER A 173 24.13 -18.66 19.64
C SER A 173 25.37 -18.49 20.53
N GLN A 174 25.63 -17.28 21.05
CA GLN A 174 26.75 -17.00 21.94
C GLN A 174 26.62 -17.72 23.28
N THR A 175 25.46 -17.65 23.92
CA THR A 175 25.25 -18.19 25.27
C THR A 175 25.21 -19.73 25.30
N THR A 176 24.70 -20.35 24.24
CA THR A 176 24.59 -21.81 24.13
C THR A 176 25.76 -22.46 23.39
N GLY A 177 26.59 -21.68 22.71
CA GLY A 177 27.65 -22.19 21.82
C GLY A 177 27.10 -22.89 20.57
N ASN A 178 25.81 -22.72 20.25
CA ASN A 178 25.15 -23.41 19.15
C ASN A 178 24.69 -22.41 18.07
N ILE A 179 25.34 -22.46 16.90
CA ILE A 179 25.08 -21.58 15.76
C ILE A 179 23.68 -21.77 15.13
N ILE A 180 22.99 -22.86 15.45
CA ILE A 180 21.63 -23.13 14.94
C ILE A 180 20.69 -21.96 15.30
N TYR A 181 20.88 -21.30 16.42
CA TYR A 181 20.05 -20.14 16.80
C TYR A 181 20.22 -18.94 15.88
N ASP A 182 21.41 -18.69 15.35
CA ASP A 182 21.66 -17.66 14.32
C ASP A 182 20.97 -18.04 12.99
N GLY A 183 21.03 -19.31 12.60
CA GLY A 183 20.28 -19.85 11.44
C GLY A 183 18.76 -19.73 11.60
N ILE A 184 18.22 -20.02 12.80
CA ILE A 184 16.78 -19.83 13.11
C ILE A 184 16.43 -18.33 13.02
N GLY A 185 17.31 -17.44 13.49
CA GLY A 185 17.16 -16.00 13.34
C GLY A 185 17.01 -15.60 11.87
N SER A 186 17.90 -16.07 11.01
CA SER A 186 17.82 -15.79 9.55
C SER A 186 16.54 -16.35 8.92
N LEU A 187 16.08 -17.54 9.31
CA LEU A 187 14.79 -18.08 8.88
C LEU A 187 13.63 -17.21 9.31
N GLY A 188 13.64 -16.72 10.55
CA GLY A 188 12.61 -15.84 11.09
C GLY A 188 12.53 -14.52 10.33
N ILE A 189 13.68 -13.89 10.05
CA ILE A 189 13.78 -12.68 9.24
C ILE A 189 13.19 -12.93 7.84
N GLY A 190 13.64 -13.99 7.15
CA GLY A 190 13.15 -14.33 5.83
C GLY A 190 11.64 -14.59 5.79
N ALA A 191 11.10 -15.28 6.80
CA ALA A 191 9.66 -15.54 6.91
C ALA A 191 8.85 -14.23 7.07
N ILE A 192 9.31 -13.31 7.93
CA ILE A 192 8.66 -12.01 8.11
C ILE A 192 8.68 -11.20 6.81
N LEU A 193 9.82 -11.14 6.12
CA LEU A 193 9.95 -10.44 4.85
C LEU A 193 9.01 -11.02 3.79
N MET A 194 8.88 -12.34 3.69
CA MET A 194 7.95 -12.99 2.76
C MET A 194 6.49 -12.65 3.06
N VAL A 195 6.08 -12.63 4.34
CA VAL A 195 4.72 -12.28 4.74
C VAL A 195 4.41 -10.83 4.37
N PHE A 196 5.31 -9.91 4.66
CA PHE A 196 5.13 -8.50 4.34
C PHE A 196 5.15 -8.22 2.84
N ALA A 197 6.08 -8.86 2.11
CA ALA A 197 6.11 -8.78 0.65
C ALA A 197 4.81 -9.28 0.01
N PHE A 198 4.27 -10.41 0.49
CA PHE A 198 2.99 -10.92 0.02
C PHE A 198 1.83 -9.95 0.29
N PHE A 199 1.81 -9.34 1.48
CA PHE A 199 0.81 -8.33 1.84
C PHE A 199 0.88 -7.13 0.90
N LEU A 200 2.08 -6.54 0.73
CA LEU A 200 2.29 -5.38 -0.16
C LEU A 200 1.97 -5.71 -1.63
N ALA A 201 2.37 -6.88 -2.11
CA ALA A 201 2.06 -7.32 -3.48
C ALA A 201 0.56 -7.44 -3.70
N ARG A 202 -0.19 -7.97 -2.72
CA ARG A 202 -1.64 -8.09 -2.78
C ARG A 202 -2.33 -6.73 -2.85
N GLU A 203 -1.94 -5.77 -2.01
CA GLU A 203 -2.51 -4.42 -1.98
C GLU A 203 -2.20 -3.68 -3.30
N ASN A 204 -0.95 -3.68 -3.73
CA ASN A 204 -0.58 -3.04 -5.00
C ASN A 204 -1.26 -3.67 -6.21
N LYS A 205 -1.47 -5.00 -6.21
CA LYS A 205 -2.23 -5.70 -7.26
C LYS A 205 -3.68 -5.19 -7.33
N ALA A 206 -4.33 -4.98 -6.19
CA ALA A 206 -5.71 -4.49 -6.16
C ALA A 206 -5.81 -3.10 -6.80
N LEU A 207 -4.87 -2.20 -6.47
CA LEU A 207 -4.79 -0.85 -7.04
C LEU A 207 -4.46 -0.87 -8.56
N LEU A 208 -3.57 -1.75 -9.00
CA LEU A 208 -3.26 -1.93 -10.42
C LEU A 208 -4.48 -2.36 -11.24
N ILE A 209 -5.28 -3.29 -10.72
CA ILE A 209 -6.50 -3.77 -11.38
C ILE A 209 -7.56 -2.67 -11.41
N GLY A 210 -7.58 -1.79 -10.42
CA GLY A 210 -8.52 -0.65 -10.31
C GLY A 210 -9.44 -0.79 -9.11
N GLU A 211 -8.90 -0.52 -7.93
CA GLU A 211 -9.69 -0.51 -6.70
C GLU A 211 -10.55 0.75 -6.61
N ALA A 212 -11.76 0.59 -6.07
CA ALA A 212 -12.70 1.68 -5.85
C ALA A 212 -12.30 2.54 -4.63
N ILE A 213 -12.91 3.73 -4.51
CA ILE A 213 -12.84 4.57 -3.30
C ILE A 213 -13.39 3.83 -2.09
N SER A 214 -13.12 4.38 -0.89
CA SER A 214 -13.62 3.79 0.35
C SER A 214 -15.15 3.77 0.40
N ARG A 215 -15.73 2.80 1.13
CA ARG A 215 -17.19 2.73 1.34
C ARG A 215 -17.76 3.99 1.99
N LYS A 216 -16.96 4.69 2.80
CA LYS A 216 -17.36 5.95 3.45
C LYS A 216 -17.51 7.06 2.40
N GLU A 217 -16.50 7.25 1.58
CA GLU A 217 -16.53 8.24 0.48
C GLU A 217 -17.66 7.94 -0.51
N TYR A 218 -17.82 6.68 -0.88
CA TYR A 218 -18.93 6.25 -1.76
C TYR A 218 -20.30 6.67 -1.20
N LYS A 219 -20.56 6.44 0.09
CA LYS A 219 -21.82 6.83 0.74
C LYS A 219 -22.00 8.34 0.76
N ILE A 220 -20.95 9.09 1.12
CA ILE A 220 -21.02 10.54 1.19
C ILE A 220 -21.30 11.13 -0.20
N ILE A 221 -20.63 10.67 -1.26
CA ILE A 221 -20.91 11.11 -2.63
C ILE A 221 -22.38 10.84 -2.98
N ASN A 222 -22.84 9.62 -2.76
CA ASN A 222 -24.21 9.24 -3.08
C ASN A 222 -25.26 10.10 -2.35
N GLU A 223 -25.03 10.37 -1.05
CA GLU A 223 -25.90 11.22 -0.24
C GLU A 223 -25.86 12.67 -0.69
N GLN A 224 -24.70 13.20 -1.02
CA GLN A 224 -24.55 14.59 -1.47
C GLN A 224 -25.19 14.83 -2.85
N VAL A 225 -25.05 13.88 -3.77
CA VAL A 225 -25.67 13.97 -5.10
C VAL A 225 -27.20 13.89 -5.00
N LEU A 226 -27.73 13.04 -4.10
CA LEU A 226 -29.17 12.96 -3.86
C LEU A 226 -29.79 14.21 -3.18
N GLN A 227 -28.97 15.13 -2.68
CA GLN A 227 -29.44 16.42 -2.17
C GLN A 227 -29.70 17.46 -3.27
N ILE A 228 -29.34 17.18 -4.52
CA ILE A 228 -29.63 18.04 -5.67
C ILE A 228 -31.12 17.84 -6.02
N PRO A 229 -31.95 18.89 -6.02
CA PRO A 229 -33.40 18.73 -6.21
C PRO A 229 -33.81 18.08 -7.54
N GLU A 230 -33.03 18.33 -8.57
CA GLU A 230 -33.25 17.80 -9.92
C GLU A 230 -32.82 16.34 -10.08
N VAL A 231 -32.06 15.79 -9.13
CA VAL A 231 -31.62 14.38 -9.13
C VAL A 231 -32.68 13.50 -8.48
N ASN A 232 -33.36 12.71 -9.27
CA ASN A 232 -34.35 11.74 -8.79
C ASN A 232 -33.65 10.55 -8.10
N ARG A 233 -32.57 10.01 -8.74
CA ARG A 233 -31.87 8.85 -8.22
C ARG A 233 -30.47 8.71 -8.81
N VAL A 234 -29.51 8.22 -8.02
CA VAL A 234 -28.23 7.69 -8.50
C VAL A 234 -28.43 6.22 -8.89
N ILE A 235 -28.34 5.93 -10.18
CA ILE A 235 -28.57 4.59 -10.75
C ILE A 235 -27.34 3.71 -10.53
N SER A 236 -26.15 4.25 -10.79
CA SER A 236 -24.87 3.60 -10.48
C SER A 236 -23.78 4.63 -10.17
N LEU A 237 -22.86 4.25 -9.31
CA LEU A 237 -21.65 4.98 -9.03
C LEU A 237 -20.48 3.99 -9.11
N ARG A 238 -19.56 4.22 -10.03
CA ARG A 238 -18.37 3.42 -10.27
C ARG A 238 -17.15 4.31 -10.13
N THR A 239 -16.18 3.88 -9.35
CA THR A 239 -14.96 4.64 -9.10
C THR A 239 -13.75 3.75 -9.26
N MET A 240 -12.60 4.34 -9.61
CA MET A 240 -11.35 3.62 -9.77
C MET A 240 -10.17 4.55 -9.49
N HIS A 241 -9.24 4.11 -8.64
CA HIS A 241 -7.97 4.80 -8.44
C HIS A 241 -7.05 4.67 -9.66
N PHE A 242 -6.57 5.80 -10.17
CA PHE A 242 -5.49 5.90 -11.16
C PHE A 242 -4.15 6.20 -10.50
N ALA A 243 -4.16 6.90 -9.36
CA ALA A 243 -3.03 7.11 -8.46
C ALA A 243 -3.57 7.23 -7.03
N ALA A 244 -2.68 7.43 -6.04
CA ALA A 244 -3.08 7.63 -4.65
C ALA A 244 -4.07 8.80 -4.50
N GLU A 245 -3.82 9.90 -5.24
CA GLU A 245 -4.62 11.12 -5.24
C GLU A 245 -5.24 11.39 -6.63
N ASP A 246 -5.58 10.35 -7.37
CA ASP A 246 -6.21 10.49 -8.69
C ASP A 246 -7.25 9.40 -8.88
N VAL A 247 -8.50 9.79 -8.95
CA VAL A 247 -9.68 8.91 -9.00
C VAL A 247 -10.55 9.24 -10.20
N LEU A 248 -10.97 8.19 -10.90
CA LEU A 248 -12.05 8.25 -11.88
C LEU A 248 -13.38 8.03 -11.17
N VAL A 249 -14.36 8.87 -11.47
CA VAL A 249 -15.75 8.69 -11.08
C VAL A 249 -16.63 8.61 -12.32
N ALA A 250 -17.35 7.53 -12.45
CA ALA A 250 -18.39 7.37 -13.47
C ALA A 250 -19.73 7.13 -12.78
N MET A 251 -20.68 8.00 -13.03
CA MET A 251 -21.98 8.02 -12.37
C MET A 251 -23.10 8.04 -13.38
N ASP A 252 -24.09 7.17 -13.20
CA ASP A 252 -25.34 7.17 -13.95
C ASP A 252 -26.42 7.73 -13.02
N VAL A 253 -27.10 8.80 -13.43
CA VAL A 253 -28.15 9.48 -12.66
C VAL A 253 -29.46 9.56 -13.42
N SER A 254 -30.58 9.48 -12.72
CA SER A 254 -31.89 9.84 -13.25
C SER A 254 -32.29 11.20 -12.74
N LEU A 255 -32.65 12.09 -13.66
CA LEU A 255 -33.13 13.44 -13.37
C LEU A 255 -34.66 13.49 -13.44
N ILE A 256 -35.24 14.56 -12.88
CA ILE A 256 -36.67 14.86 -13.04
C ILE A 256 -37.00 15.16 -14.49
N ASP A 257 -38.24 14.89 -14.90
CA ASP A 257 -38.69 15.15 -16.26
C ASP A 257 -38.86 16.66 -16.54
N GLY A 258 -38.73 17.05 -17.82
CA GLY A 258 -39.01 18.39 -18.31
C GLY A 258 -37.85 19.38 -18.23
N LEU A 259 -36.64 18.94 -17.88
CA LEU A 259 -35.45 19.80 -17.93
C LEU A 259 -35.01 20.03 -19.40
N ASN A 260 -34.64 21.29 -19.69
CA ASN A 260 -33.97 21.61 -20.94
C ASN A 260 -32.45 21.33 -20.87
N THR A 261 -31.76 21.43 -22.00
CA THR A 261 -30.32 21.11 -22.12
C THR A 261 -29.46 21.94 -21.14
N ASP A 262 -29.72 23.25 -21.04
CA ASP A 262 -28.96 24.15 -20.18
C ASP A 262 -29.14 23.80 -18.69
N GLN A 263 -30.36 23.39 -18.32
CA GLN A 263 -30.65 22.92 -16.96
C GLN A 263 -29.94 21.60 -16.65
N ILE A 264 -29.92 20.67 -17.61
CA ILE A 264 -29.19 19.40 -17.45
C ILE A 264 -27.70 19.66 -17.28
N GLU A 265 -27.10 20.56 -18.08
CA GLU A 265 -25.69 20.95 -17.94
C GLU A 265 -25.41 21.54 -16.56
N SER A 266 -26.25 22.46 -16.06
CA SER A 266 -26.13 23.01 -14.73
C SER A 266 -26.19 21.97 -13.61
N VAL A 267 -27.06 20.97 -13.75
CA VAL A 267 -27.18 19.86 -12.79
C VAL A 267 -25.91 18.99 -12.80
N ILE A 268 -25.33 18.73 -13.97
CA ILE A 268 -24.08 17.99 -14.11
C ILE A 268 -22.95 18.74 -13.42
N ASP A 269 -22.83 20.05 -13.65
CA ASP A 269 -21.84 20.92 -12.98
C ASP A 269 -21.98 20.88 -11.45
N ASP A 270 -23.21 20.91 -10.95
CA ASP A 270 -23.51 20.82 -9.51
C ASP A 270 -23.08 19.44 -8.94
N ILE A 271 -23.32 18.37 -9.67
CA ILE A 271 -22.87 17.02 -9.30
C ILE A 271 -21.34 16.99 -9.23
N GLU A 272 -20.64 17.49 -10.25
CA GLU A 272 -19.18 17.52 -10.30
C GLU A 272 -18.60 18.33 -9.14
N GLN A 273 -19.17 19.50 -8.81
CA GLN A 273 -18.74 20.31 -7.68
C GLN A 273 -18.95 19.59 -6.34
N LYS A 274 -20.08 18.92 -6.14
CA LYS A 274 -20.33 18.15 -4.92
C LYS A 274 -19.38 16.97 -4.78
N VAL A 275 -19.11 16.23 -5.87
CA VAL A 275 -18.13 15.13 -5.88
C VAL A 275 -16.74 15.66 -5.53
N LYS A 276 -16.32 16.79 -6.12
CA LYS A 276 -15.04 17.44 -5.82
C LYS A 276 -14.94 17.90 -4.36
N HIS A 277 -16.04 18.38 -3.79
CA HIS A 277 -16.06 18.77 -2.38
C HIS A 277 -15.85 17.58 -1.43
N VAL A 278 -16.39 16.41 -1.77
CA VAL A 278 -16.23 15.17 -0.98
C VAL A 278 -14.84 14.58 -1.14
N ILE A 279 -14.29 14.65 -2.36
CA ILE A 279 -12.96 14.12 -2.70
C ILE A 279 -12.11 15.28 -3.25
N PRO A 280 -11.48 16.11 -2.40
CA PRO A 280 -10.76 17.31 -2.84
C PRO A 280 -9.59 17.06 -3.79
N TYR A 281 -9.01 15.86 -3.74
CA TYR A 281 -7.91 15.41 -4.58
C TYR A 281 -8.35 14.84 -5.93
N ILE A 282 -9.66 14.76 -6.22
CA ILE A 282 -10.14 14.27 -7.52
C ILE A 282 -9.82 15.28 -8.62
N ASN A 283 -9.37 14.76 -9.76
CA ASN A 283 -9.25 15.57 -10.96
C ASN A 283 -10.64 15.75 -11.60
N PRO A 284 -11.16 16.99 -11.73
CA PRO A 284 -12.48 17.24 -12.31
C PRO A 284 -12.67 16.66 -13.72
N THR A 285 -11.60 16.60 -14.52
CA THR A 285 -11.64 16.03 -15.87
C THR A 285 -11.86 14.52 -15.90
N LYS A 286 -11.92 13.86 -14.74
CA LYS A 286 -12.17 12.41 -14.58
C LYS A 286 -13.50 12.11 -13.89
N ILE A 287 -14.41 13.09 -13.84
CA ILE A 287 -15.79 12.87 -13.41
C ILE A 287 -16.64 12.77 -14.66
N TYR A 288 -17.36 11.68 -14.81
CA TYR A 288 -18.26 11.42 -15.93
C TYR A 288 -19.66 11.16 -15.38
N VAL A 289 -20.61 11.97 -15.82
CA VAL A 289 -22.02 11.84 -15.43
C VAL A 289 -22.83 11.49 -16.68
N GLU A 290 -23.50 10.36 -16.64
CA GLU A 290 -24.45 9.92 -17.67
C GLU A 290 -25.87 10.08 -17.16
N VAL A 291 -26.74 10.73 -17.94
CA VAL A 291 -28.16 10.88 -17.61
C VAL A 291 -28.93 9.75 -18.25
N GLU A 292 -29.58 8.89 -17.46
CA GLU A 292 -30.40 7.77 -17.91
C GLU A 292 -31.85 7.89 -17.44
N GLN A 293 -32.80 7.55 -18.30
CA GLN A 293 -34.19 7.36 -17.88
C GLN A 293 -34.39 6.06 -17.11
N ASP A 294 -35.17 6.10 -16.03
CA ASP A 294 -35.46 4.95 -15.16
C ASP A 294 -35.99 3.71 -15.93
N SER A 295 -36.73 3.92 -16.99
CA SER A 295 -37.34 2.86 -17.82
C SER A 295 -36.37 2.09 -18.71
N CYS A 296 -35.21 2.68 -19.04
CA CYS A 296 -34.31 2.12 -20.06
C CYS A 296 -33.53 0.89 -19.58
N ARG A 297 -33.18 0.83 -18.28
CA ARG A 297 -32.33 -0.25 -17.73
C ARG A 297 -33.04 -1.60 -17.49
N ILE A 298 -34.36 -1.60 -17.32
CA ILE A 298 -35.11 -2.84 -17.13
C ILE A 298 -34.99 -3.76 -18.36
N ASN A 299 -34.89 -3.18 -19.56
CA ASN A 299 -34.74 -3.93 -20.83
C ASN A 299 -33.28 -4.40 -21.09
N PHE A 300 -32.25 -3.67 -20.66
CA PHE A 300 -30.85 -4.06 -20.84
C PHE A 300 -30.41 -5.15 -19.83
N ARG A 301 -30.92 -5.14 -18.59
CA ARG A 301 -30.66 -6.21 -17.61
C ARG A 301 -31.22 -7.56 -18.05
N LYS A 302 -32.36 -7.59 -18.74
CA LYS A 302 -32.91 -8.83 -19.33
C LYS A 302 -32.07 -9.41 -20.46
N LYS A 303 -31.28 -8.57 -21.18
CA LYS A 303 -30.39 -9.02 -22.29
C LYS A 303 -28.97 -9.37 -21.85
N ARG A 304 -28.45 -8.85 -20.76
CA ARG A 304 -27.11 -9.14 -20.22
C ARG A 304 -27.16 -9.91 -18.90
N GLY A 305 -27.93 -11.00 -18.86
CA GLY A 305 -27.95 -11.86 -17.69
C GLY A 305 -26.58 -12.42 -17.37
N LYS A 306 -25.77 -11.73 -16.54
CA LYS A 306 -24.67 -12.32 -15.72
C LYS A 306 -23.79 -11.33 -14.94
N TYR A 307 -24.12 -10.07 -14.78
CA TYR A 307 -23.41 -9.21 -13.84
C TYR A 307 -24.36 -8.67 -12.77
N SER A 308 -24.82 -9.57 -11.89
CA SER A 308 -25.48 -9.20 -10.65
C SER A 308 -24.39 -8.94 -9.61
N TYR A 309 -24.28 -7.70 -9.17
CA TYR A 309 -23.64 -7.38 -7.88
C TYR A 309 -24.50 -8.09 -6.81
N ARG A 310 -24.07 -9.28 -6.40
CA ARG A 310 -24.73 -10.01 -5.32
C ARG A 310 -24.52 -9.23 -4.04
N ASP A 311 -25.57 -8.59 -3.55
CA ASP A 311 -25.71 -8.07 -2.20
C ASP A 311 -25.52 -9.24 -1.21
N LYS A 312 -24.28 -9.48 -0.79
CA LYS A 312 -23.93 -10.56 0.16
C LYS A 312 -24.08 -10.14 1.62
N ASP A 313 -24.56 -8.93 1.90
CA ASP A 313 -24.61 -8.37 3.25
C ASP A 313 -26.03 -8.39 3.89
N LYS A 314 -26.95 -9.24 3.40
CA LYS A 314 -28.26 -9.46 4.08
C LYS A 314 -28.27 -10.63 5.05
N LYS A 315 -27.13 -11.02 5.62
CA LYS A 315 -27.09 -11.94 6.76
C LYS A 315 -25.90 -11.62 7.65
N ILE A 316 -26.04 -10.69 8.57
CA ILE A 316 -25.53 -10.71 9.94
C ILE A 316 -26.29 -9.58 10.66
N LEU A 317 -27.38 -9.95 11.27
CA LEU A 317 -27.89 -9.38 12.50
C LEU A 317 -27.29 -10.18 13.65
#